data_2a36521a0c413121f262dc1aa9059faf
#
_entry.id   2a36521a0c413121f262dc1aa9059faf
#
_cell.length_a   1.000
_cell.length_b   1.000
_cell.length_c   1.000
_cell.angle_alpha   90.00
_cell.angle_beta   90.00
_cell.angle_gamma   90.00
#
_symmetry.space_group_name_H-M   'P 1'
#
loop_
_entity.id
_entity.type
_entity.pdbx_description
1 polymer ?
#
loop_
_entity_poly.entity_id
_entity_poly.type
_entity_poly.pdbx_seq_one_letter_code
_entity_poly.pdbx_strand_id
1 'polypeptide(L)'
;MEVSLIPAGYKPRARLLSGKTILVTGAGDGIGRTAALNYAHYGASVLLLGRTGSKLEAVYDEIENAGGPKPGIVEMDLSIATEDICSSLAANLGEEFSCLDGILHNAALLGDRRPIESAGYTSWQDVMQVNVNAQFLLTQHFLPLLQQAPTASIIFTSSSVGRIGKAYWGAYAVSKFATEGFMQVLASELKNTSKVRVNSLDPRATNTGMRRAAFPGENPAANPTPQDIMSAYLFLMGDDSAGITGRAFNAR
;
A
#
# COMPACT_ATOMS: atom_id res chain seq x y z
N MET A 1 -15.77 -11.76 6.99
CA MET A 1 -14.62 -12.04 6.08
C MET A 1 -13.61 -12.87 6.86
N GLU A 2 -13.21 -13.99 6.31
CA GLU A 2 -12.17 -14.85 6.89
C GLU A 2 -10.81 -14.15 6.76
N VAL A 3 -10.03 -14.15 7.83
CA VAL A 3 -8.71 -13.52 7.87
C VAL A 3 -7.65 -14.59 7.78
N SER A 4 -6.76 -14.45 6.83
CA SER A 4 -5.64 -15.35 6.60
C SER A 4 -4.36 -14.85 7.28
N LEU A 5 -3.44 -15.74 7.55
CA LEU A 5 -2.04 -15.45 7.86
C LEU A 5 -1.17 -15.91 6.70
N ILE A 6 0.00 -15.31 6.56
CA ILE A 6 1.02 -15.87 5.66
C ILE A 6 1.51 -17.22 6.20
N PRO A 7 2.12 -18.08 5.37
CA PRO A 7 2.67 -19.35 5.85
C PRO A 7 3.63 -19.15 7.03
N ALA A 8 3.47 -19.96 8.07
CA ALA A 8 4.31 -19.88 9.27
C ALA A 8 5.78 -20.08 8.89
N GLY A 9 6.65 -19.23 9.43
CA GLY A 9 8.09 -19.28 9.13
C GLY A 9 8.48 -18.88 7.71
N TYR A 10 7.58 -18.26 6.94
CA TYR A 10 7.89 -17.81 5.60
C TYR A 10 9.12 -16.91 5.56
N LYS A 11 10.05 -17.28 4.68
CA LYS A 11 11.26 -16.50 4.37
C LYS A 11 11.28 -16.27 2.86
N PRO A 12 11.31 -15.03 2.39
CA PRO A 12 11.37 -14.75 0.97
C PRO A 12 12.70 -15.26 0.38
N ARG A 13 12.63 -15.87 -0.79
CA ARG A 13 13.82 -16.29 -1.53
C ARG A 13 14.63 -15.08 -1.98
N ALA A 14 15.92 -15.23 -2.10
CA ALA A 14 16.78 -14.18 -2.67
C ALA A 14 16.25 -13.76 -4.07
N ARG A 15 16.27 -12.45 -4.34
CA ARG A 15 15.82 -11.87 -5.61
C ARG A 15 14.36 -12.20 -5.99
N LEU A 16 13.49 -12.39 -4.99
CA LEU A 16 12.05 -12.72 -5.18
C LEU A 16 11.34 -11.80 -6.18
N LEU A 17 11.74 -10.52 -6.23
CA LEU A 17 11.11 -9.48 -7.05
C LEU A 17 12.01 -9.02 -8.21
N SER A 18 13.00 -9.82 -8.58
CA SER A 18 13.93 -9.46 -9.67
C SER A 18 13.20 -9.20 -10.99
N GLY A 19 13.48 -8.04 -11.59
CA GLY A 19 12.88 -7.61 -12.85
C GLY A 19 11.45 -7.12 -12.76
N LYS A 20 10.91 -6.96 -11.54
CA LYS A 20 9.57 -6.40 -11.31
C LYS A 20 9.62 -4.89 -11.13
N THR A 21 8.61 -4.19 -11.65
CA THR A 21 8.36 -2.76 -11.40
C THR A 21 7.17 -2.62 -10.45
N ILE A 22 7.37 -1.95 -9.31
CA ILE A 22 6.37 -1.87 -8.25
C ILE A 22 6.16 -0.43 -7.79
N LEU A 23 4.91 0.03 -7.84
CA LEU A 23 4.50 1.34 -7.32
C LEU A 23 4.18 1.24 -5.82
N VAL A 24 4.79 2.10 -5.00
CA VAL A 24 4.52 2.17 -3.56
C VAL A 24 4.00 3.55 -3.19
N THR A 25 2.75 3.64 -2.72
CA THR A 25 2.21 4.92 -2.23
C THR A 25 2.59 5.16 -0.77
N GLY A 26 2.92 6.41 -0.43
CA GLY A 26 3.44 6.75 0.90
C GLY A 26 4.85 6.20 1.13
N ALA A 27 5.67 6.13 0.07
CA ALA A 27 7.00 5.54 0.08
C ALA A 27 8.04 6.29 0.92
N GLY A 28 7.76 7.54 1.34
CA GLY A 28 8.73 8.37 2.07
C GLY A 28 8.80 8.11 3.58
N ASP A 29 7.90 7.32 4.19
CA ASP A 29 7.86 7.15 5.65
C ASP A 29 7.24 5.79 6.07
N GLY A 30 7.53 5.36 7.29
CA GLY A 30 6.88 4.23 7.96
C GLY A 30 6.92 2.92 7.17
N ILE A 31 5.76 2.28 7.06
CA ILE A 31 5.61 0.99 6.36
C ILE A 31 5.93 1.13 4.88
N GLY A 32 5.47 2.20 4.21
CA GLY A 32 5.70 2.40 2.78
C GLY A 32 7.18 2.54 2.44
N ARG A 33 7.92 3.34 3.23
CA ARG A 33 9.38 3.45 3.11
C ARG A 33 10.07 2.09 3.28
N THR A 34 9.72 1.39 4.36
CA THR A 34 10.33 0.09 4.64
C THR A 34 9.99 -0.95 3.56
N ALA A 35 8.77 -0.93 3.04
CA ALA A 35 8.37 -1.80 1.93
C ALA A 35 9.16 -1.48 0.64
N ALA A 36 9.32 -0.19 0.29
CA ALA A 36 10.09 0.24 -0.87
C ALA A 36 11.55 -0.25 -0.80
N LEU A 37 12.21 -0.06 0.34
CA LEU A 37 13.58 -0.54 0.57
C LEU A 37 13.69 -2.06 0.46
N ASN A 38 12.72 -2.79 1.05
CA ASN A 38 12.72 -4.26 0.96
C ASN A 38 12.42 -4.75 -0.46
N TYR A 39 11.48 -4.14 -1.18
CA TYR A 39 11.20 -4.53 -2.56
C TYR A 39 12.43 -4.32 -3.45
N ALA A 40 13.13 -3.20 -3.31
CA ALA A 40 14.39 -2.95 -4.01
C ALA A 40 15.49 -3.95 -3.61
N HIS A 41 15.64 -4.26 -2.31
CA HIS A 41 16.58 -5.27 -1.84
C HIS A 41 16.33 -6.66 -2.46
N TYR A 42 15.05 -7.00 -2.70
CA TYR A 42 14.68 -8.25 -3.36
C TYR A 42 14.63 -8.14 -4.90
N GLY A 43 15.13 -7.04 -5.48
CA GLY A 43 15.44 -6.90 -6.90
C GLY A 43 14.38 -6.17 -7.73
N ALA A 44 13.39 -5.51 -7.13
CA ALA A 44 12.41 -4.70 -7.85
C ALA A 44 12.93 -3.30 -8.15
N SER A 45 12.58 -2.75 -9.32
CA SER A 45 12.56 -1.30 -9.55
C SER A 45 11.34 -0.72 -8.85
N VAL A 46 11.53 0.23 -7.94
CA VAL A 46 10.44 0.78 -7.12
C VAL A 46 10.11 2.20 -7.55
N LEU A 47 8.85 2.44 -7.88
CA LEU A 47 8.30 3.78 -8.10
C LEU A 47 7.82 4.33 -6.75
N LEU A 48 8.54 5.33 -6.25
CA LEU A 48 8.34 5.93 -4.93
C LEU A 48 7.31 7.06 -5.04
N LEU A 49 6.05 6.78 -4.70
CA LEU A 49 5.01 7.81 -4.73
C LEU A 49 4.77 8.40 -3.34
N GLY A 50 4.77 9.72 -3.25
CA GLY A 50 4.47 10.46 -2.03
C GLY A 50 4.49 11.98 -2.24
N ARG A 51 4.03 12.72 -1.25
CA ARG A 51 3.85 14.18 -1.33
C ARG A 51 5.08 15.02 -0.95
N THR A 52 6.12 14.41 -0.40
CA THR A 52 7.29 15.12 0.13
C THR A 52 8.54 14.67 -0.62
N GLY A 53 8.96 15.45 -1.63
CA GLY A 53 10.08 15.11 -2.51
C GLY A 53 11.34 14.74 -1.75
N SER A 54 11.75 15.53 -0.76
CA SER A 54 12.98 15.26 0.02
C SER A 54 12.96 13.93 0.79
N LYS A 55 11.78 13.45 1.21
CA LYS A 55 11.66 12.12 1.82
C LYS A 55 11.79 11.00 0.79
N LEU A 56 11.30 11.21 -0.43
CA LEU A 56 11.41 10.25 -1.53
C LEU A 56 12.86 10.20 -2.02
N GLU A 57 13.53 11.33 -2.14
CA GLU A 57 14.95 11.43 -2.49
C GLU A 57 15.82 10.66 -1.49
N ALA A 58 15.55 10.82 -0.19
CA ALA A 58 16.28 10.06 0.84
C ALA A 58 16.11 8.53 0.70
N VAL A 59 14.92 8.06 0.29
CA VAL A 59 14.68 6.62 0.02
C VAL A 59 15.34 6.19 -1.28
N TYR A 60 15.31 7.04 -2.29
CA TYR A 60 15.99 6.83 -3.56
C TYR A 60 17.50 6.61 -3.34
N ASP A 61 18.15 7.55 -2.66
CA ASP A 61 19.58 7.49 -2.36
C ASP A 61 19.94 6.23 -1.54
N GLU A 62 19.10 5.85 -0.58
CA GLU A 62 19.33 4.65 0.23
C GLU A 62 19.24 3.37 -0.61
N ILE A 63 18.33 3.30 -1.59
CA ILE A 63 18.23 2.17 -2.53
C ILE A 63 19.48 2.12 -3.43
N GLU A 64 19.89 3.24 -4.02
CA GLU A 64 21.08 3.28 -4.88
C GLU A 64 22.35 2.94 -4.11
N ASN A 65 22.54 3.51 -2.92
CA ASN A 65 23.69 3.24 -2.07
C ASN A 65 23.77 1.77 -1.62
N ALA A 66 22.61 1.09 -1.50
CA ALA A 66 22.55 -0.33 -1.22
C ALA A 66 22.78 -1.22 -2.46
N GLY A 67 22.99 -0.64 -3.65
CA GLY A 67 23.16 -1.36 -4.90
C GLY A 67 21.88 -1.99 -5.45
N GLY A 68 20.71 -1.48 -5.05
CA GLY A 68 19.40 -1.90 -5.58
C GLY A 68 19.16 -1.41 -7.01
N PRO A 69 18.15 -1.94 -7.71
CA PRO A 69 17.72 -1.40 -8.99
C PRO A 69 17.32 0.07 -8.86
N LYS A 70 17.66 0.87 -9.87
CA LYS A 70 17.36 2.31 -9.89
C LYS A 70 15.88 2.56 -9.67
N PRO A 71 15.48 3.32 -8.60
CA PRO A 71 14.08 3.64 -8.34
C PRO A 71 13.61 4.83 -9.19
N GLY A 72 12.30 5.03 -9.27
CA GLY A 72 11.69 6.25 -9.80
C GLY A 72 11.03 7.07 -8.70
N ILE A 73 11.03 8.39 -8.81
CA ILE A 73 10.31 9.29 -7.89
C ILE A 73 9.05 9.81 -8.57
N VAL A 74 7.92 9.69 -7.88
CA VAL A 74 6.62 10.26 -8.26
C VAL A 74 6.15 11.18 -7.14
N GLU A 75 6.49 12.46 -7.21
CA GLU A 75 6.00 13.43 -6.24
C GLU A 75 4.54 13.77 -6.55
N MET A 76 3.64 13.31 -5.69
CA MET A 76 2.19 13.49 -5.84
C MET A 76 1.51 13.56 -4.48
N ASP A 77 0.69 14.60 -4.28
CA ASP A 77 -0.22 14.67 -3.14
C ASP A 77 -1.56 14.01 -3.50
N LEU A 78 -1.88 12.92 -2.82
CA LEU A 78 -3.13 12.17 -3.05
C LEU A 78 -4.38 12.94 -2.59
N SER A 79 -4.24 14.00 -1.79
CA SER A 79 -5.37 14.83 -1.36
C SER A 79 -5.98 15.65 -2.50
N ILE A 80 -5.19 15.89 -3.55
CA ILE A 80 -5.61 16.60 -4.77
C ILE A 80 -5.65 15.69 -6.01
N ALA A 81 -5.58 14.37 -5.82
CA ALA A 81 -5.66 13.41 -6.92
C ALA A 81 -7.00 13.53 -7.65
N THR A 82 -6.94 13.72 -8.95
CA THR A 82 -8.08 13.73 -9.88
C THR A 82 -7.91 12.64 -10.93
N GLU A 83 -8.97 12.37 -11.68
CA GLU A 83 -8.95 11.44 -12.80
C GLU A 83 -7.87 11.83 -13.82
N ASP A 84 -7.82 13.11 -14.23
CA ASP A 84 -6.85 13.62 -15.21
C ASP A 84 -5.39 13.44 -14.73
N ILE A 85 -5.12 13.72 -13.45
CA ILE A 85 -3.77 13.56 -12.88
C ILE A 85 -3.36 12.08 -12.88
N CYS A 86 -4.25 11.19 -12.44
CA CYS A 86 -3.97 9.76 -12.40
C CYS A 86 -3.85 9.14 -13.79
N SER A 87 -4.69 9.58 -14.74
CA SER A 87 -4.64 9.16 -16.14
C SER A 87 -3.32 9.58 -16.79
N SER A 88 -2.94 10.85 -16.65
CA SER A 88 -1.68 11.37 -17.18
C SER A 88 -0.46 10.66 -16.58
N LEU A 89 -0.48 10.41 -15.28
CA LEU A 89 0.59 9.66 -14.61
C LEU A 89 0.70 8.23 -15.15
N ALA A 90 -0.42 7.54 -15.32
CA ALA A 90 -0.42 6.18 -15.85
C ALA A 90 0.06 6.14 -17.32
N ALA A 91 -0.32 7.13 -18.15
CA ALA A 91 0.16 7.25 -19.51
C ALA A 91 1.68 7.46 -19.56
N ASN A 92 2.22 8.42 -18.80
CA ASN A 92 3.65 8.70 -18.75
C ASN A 92 4.47 7.48 -18.29
N LEU A 93 4.01 6.77 -17.26
CA LEU A 93 4.69 5.56 -16.81
C LEU A 93 4.55 4.41 -17.83
N GLY A 94 3.45 4.36 -18.60
CA GLY A 94 3.28 3.41 -19.69
C GLY A 94 4.20 3.64 -20.89
N GLU A 95 4.72 4.86 -21.08
CA GLU A 95 5.76 5.14 -22.09
C GLU A 95 7.14 4.65 -21.63
N GLU A 96 7.41 4.64 -20.33
CA GLU A 96 8.70 4.23 -19.76
C GLU A 96 8.76 2.74 -19.43
N PHE A 97 7.64 2.17 -18.96
CA PHE A 97 7.56 0.78 -18.50
C PHE A 97 6.55 -0.02 -19.33
N SER A 98 6.94 -1.17 -19.83
CA SER A 98 6.06 -2.07 -20.59
C SER A 98 4.92 -2.66 -19.77
N CYS A 99 5.11 -2.79 -18.46
CA CYS A 99 4.09 -3.26 -17.52
C CYS A 99 4.42 -2.80 -16.10
N LEU A 100 3.43 -2.90 -15.22
CA LEU A 100 3.58 -2.74 -13.78
C LEU A 100 3.29 -4.08 -13.10
N ASP A 101 4.23 -4.58 -12.29
CA ASP A 101 4.09 -5.88 -11.63
C ASP A 101 3.39 -5.80 -10.26
N GLY A 102 3.25 -4.60 -9.73
CA GLY A 102 2.53 -4.44 -8.47
C GLY A 102 2.27 -3.01 -8.03
N ILE A 103 1.24 -2.88 -7.19
CA ILE A 103 0.95 -1.64 -6.46
C ILE A 103 0.80 -1.97 -4.98
N LEU A 104 1.50 -1.23 -4.13
CA LEU A 104 1.23 -1.17 -2.71
C LEU A 104 0.49 0.14 -2.38
N HIS A 105 -0.81 0.04 -2.16
CA HIS A 105 -1.62 1.12 -1.60
C HIS A 105 -1.41 1.20 -0.08
N ASN A 106 -0.45 2.03 0.33
CA ASN A 106 -0.10 2.18 1.75
C ASN A 106 -0.34 3.59 2.28
N ALA A 107 -0.29 4.62 1.42
CA ALA A 107 -0.58 5.99 1.84
C ALA A 107 -1.95 6.11 2.49
N ALA A 108 -2.02 6.78 3.64
CA ALA A 108 -3.27 7.02 4.34
C ALA A 108 -3.16 8.23 5.28
N LEU A 109 -4.30 8.88 5.52
CA LEU A 109 -4.49 9.85 6.59
C LEU A 109 -5.26 9.21 7.74
N LEU A 110 -4.85 9.52 8.99
CA LEU A 110 -5.56 9.07 10.19
C LEU A 110 -6.85 9.88 10.43
N GLY A 111 -6.83 11.17 10.10
CA GLY A 111 -7.91 12.09 10.38
C GLY A 111 -8.13 12.30 11.88
N ASP A 112 -9.31 12.86 12.20
CA ASP A 112 -9.71 13.16 13.56
C ASP A 112 -10.06 11.88 14.33
N ARG A 113 -9.61 11.82 15.60
CA ARG A 113 -9.98 10.77 16.54
C ARG A 113 -10.89 11.34 17.63
N ARG A 114 -12.17 11.46 17.31
CA ARG A 114 -13.20 12.04 18.17
C ARG A 114 -14.57 11.40 17.90
N PRO A 115 -15.59 11.67 18.75
CA PRO A 115 -16.98 11.26 18.48
C PRO A 115 -17.47 11.77 17.13
N ILE A 116 -18.34 11.02 16.45
CA ILE A 116 -18.90 11.40 15.14
C ILE A 116 -19.62 12.75 15.21
N GLU A 117 -20.34 13.04 16.30
CA GLU A 117 -21.07 14.30 16.49
C GLU A 117 -20.19 15.55 16.45
N SER A 118 -18.90 15.40 16.76
CA SER A 118 -17.92 16.51 16.78
C SER A 118 -16.84 16.38 15.70
N ALA A 119 -16.95 15.38 14.80
CA ALA A 119 -15.99 15.18 13.72
C ALA A 119 -16.08 16.30 12.69
N GLY A 120 -14.92 16.82 12.27
CA GLY A 120 -14.83 17.85 11.23
C GLY A 120 -15.12 17.28 9.84
N TYR A 121 -16.03 17.93 9.08
CA TYR A 121 -16.37 17.46 7.73
C TYR A 121 -15.17 17.53 6.76
N THR A 122 -14.34 18.59 6.85
CA THR A 122 -13.11 18.70 6.05
C THR A 122 -12.16 17.53 6.33
N SER A 123 -11.92 17.20 7.60
CA SER A 123 -11.09 16.05 7.97
C SER A 123 -11.67 14.72 7.45
N TRP A 124 -12.99 14.59 7.44
CA TRP A 124 -13.67 13.45 6.81
C TRP A 124 -13.40 13.38 5.32
N GLN A 125 -13.56 14.50 4.60
CA GLN A 125 -13.34 14.57 3.16
C GLN A 125 -11.88 14.23 2.79
N ASP A 126 -10.91 14.81 3.52
CA ASP A 126 -9.48 14.56 3.29
C ASP A 126 -9.14 13.07 3.46
N VAL A 127 -9.66 12.44 4.53
CA VAL A 127 -9.44 11.00 4.77
C VAL A 127 -10.06 10.16 3.65
N MET A 128 -11.29 10.46 3.24
CA MET A 128 -11.93 9.71 2.15
C MET A 128 -11.23 9.93 0.82
N GLN A 129 -10.76 11.14 0.55
CA GLN A 129 -10.01 11.46 -0.66
C GLN A 129 -8.71 10.66 -0.74
N VAL A 130 -7.89 10.69 0.29
CA VAL A 130 -6.58 10.00 0.28
C VAL A 130 -6.73 8.48 0.41
N ASN A 131 -7.58 8.02 1.33
CA ASN A 131 -7.64 6.61 1.69
C ASN A 131 -8.55 5.76 0.77
N VAL A 132 -9.45 6.41 0.01
CA VAL A 132 -10.44 5.72 -0.83
C VAL A 132 -10.38 6.19 -2.27
N ASN A 133 -10.67 7.48 -2.53
CA ASN A 133 -10.80 7.98 -3.89
C ASN A 133 -9.48 7.88 -4.66
N ALA A 134 -8.37 8.30 -4.06
CA ALA A 134 -7.06 8.20 -4.69
C ALA A 134 -6.63 6.75 -4.94
N GLN A 135 -6.97 5.82 -4.03
CA GLN A 135 -6.72 4.39 -4.27
C GLN A 135 -7.52 3.86 -5.47
N PHE A 136 -8.79 4.26 -5.57
CA PHE A 136 -9.63 3.91 -6.72
C PHE A 136 -9.05 4.46 -8.01
N LEU A 137 -8.78 5.76 -8.08
CA LEU A 137 -8.25 6.41 -9.29
C LEU A 137 -6.93 5.81 -9.75
N LEU A 138 -5.97 5.64 -8.84
CA LEU A 138 -4.70 4.99 -9.17
C LEU A 138 -4.91 3.56 -9.66
N THR A 139 -5.74 2.78 -9.00
CA THR A 139 -6.02 1.40 -9.42
C THR A 139 -6.65 1.38 -10.82
N GLN A 140 -7.68 2.19 -11.05
CA GLN A 140 -8.40 2.26 -12.33
C GLN A 140 -7.46 2.55 -13.50
N HIS A 141 -6.63 3.58 -13.37
CA HIS A 141 -5.75 4.02 -14.46
C HIS A 141 -4.51 3.15 -14.64
N PHE A 142 -4.02 2.50 -13.57
CA PHE A 142 -2.89 1.57 -13.67
C PHE A 142 -3.27 0.13 -13.99
N LEU A 143 -4.56 -0.23 -13.91
CA LEU A 143 -5.01 -1.60 -14.18
C LEU A 143 -4.60 -2.13 -15.57
N PRO A 144 -4.64 -1.34 -16.67
CA PRO A 144 -4.15 -1.80 -17.96
C PRO A 144 -2.67 -2.21 -17.95
N LEU A 145 -1.80 -1.43 -17.25
CA LEU A 145 -0.37 -1.76 -17.12
C LEU A 145 -0.14 -3.00 -16.24
N LEU A 146 -0.93 -3.17 -15.18
CA LEU A 146 -0.88 -4.37 -14.33
C LEU A 146 -1.32 -5.63 -15.09
N GLN A 147 -2.28 -5.51 -16.00
CA GLN A 147 -2.76 -6.64 -16.80
C GLN A 147 -1.78 -7.08 -17.89
N GLN A 148 -0.82 -6.23 -18.26
CA GLN A 148 0.26 -6.60 -19.21
C GLN A 148 1.35 -7.43 -18.55
N ALA A 149 1.48 -7.39 -17.23
CA ALA A 149 2.46 -8.21 -16.52
C ALA A 149 2.09 -9.70 -16.57
N PRO A 150 3.06 -10.62 -16.64
CA PRO A 150 2.82 -12.06 -16.53
C PRO A 150 2.08 -12.45 -15.27
N THR A 151 2.39 -11.77 -14.17
CA THR A 151 1.67 -11.82 -12.88
C THR A 151 1.80 -10.45 -12.23
N ALA A 152 0.73 -9.94 -11.62
CA ALA A 152 0.81 -8.71 -10.85
C ALA A 152 0.11 -8.86 -9.49
N SER A 153 0.44 -7.95 -8.56
CA SER A 153 -0.14 -7.95 -7.22
C SER A 153 -0.53 -6.53 -6.78
N ILE A 154 -1.78 -6.38 -6.36
CA ILE A 154 -2.27 -5.18 -5.69
C ILE A 154 -2.43 -5.51 -4.20
N ILE A 155 -1.76 -4.75 -3.35
CA ILE A 155 -1.87 -4.88 -1.90
C ILE A 155 -2.47 -3.59 -1.34
N PHE A 156 -3.58 -3.72 -0.61
CA PHE A 156 -4.16 -2.63 0.15
C PHE A 156 -3.74 -2.74 1.62
N THR A 157 -2.99 -1.77 2.14
CA THR A 157 -2.73 -1.68 3.58
C THR A 157 -4.03 -1.29 4.29
N SER A 158 -4.59 -2.25 4.99
CA SER A 158 -5.83 -2.13 5.74
C SER A 158 -5.56 -1.91 7.24
N SER A 159 -6.55 -2.22 8.07
CA SER A 159 -6.47 -2.12 9.53
C SER A 159 -7.56 -2.98 10.18
N SER A 160 -7.35 -3.39 11.43
CA SER A 160 -8.39 -4.07 12.21
C SER A 160 -9.68 -3.23 12.35
N VAL A 161 -9.56 -1.89 12.34
CA VAL A 161 -10.73 -0.99 12.38
C VAL A 161 -11.45 -0.86 11.04
N GLY A 162 -10.90 -1.42 9.96
CA GLY A 162 -11.58 -1.61 8.67
C GLY A 162 -12.41 -2.91 8.61
N ARG A 163 -12.35 -3.74 9.66
CA ARG A 163 -13.09 -5.01 9.78
C ARG A 163 -14.06 -5.00 10.94
N ILE A 164 -13.74 -4.26 12.00
CA ILE A 164 -14.60 -4.06 13.17
C ILE A 164 -14.54 -2.60 13.55
N GLY A 165 -15.68 -1.89 13.43
CA GLY A 165 -15.79 -0.49 13.80
C GLY A 165 -15.49 -0.27 15.28
N LYS A 166 -14.76 0.79 15.59
CA LYS A 166 -14.45 1.20 16.97
C LYS A 166 -14.78 2.67 17.18
N ALA A 167 -15.28 3.00 18.37
CA ALA A 167 -15.54 4.38 18.76
C ALA A 167 -14.29 5.25 18.56
N TYR A 168 -14.52 6.48 18.15
CA TYR A 168 -13.50 7.52 17.93
C TYR A 168 -12.56 7.30 16.74
N TRP A 169 -12.83 6.33 15.86
CA TRP A 169 -12.04 6.09 14.65
C TRP A 169 -12.65 6.70 13.38
N GLY A 170 -13.86 7.21 13.45
CA GLY A 170 -14.54 8.03 12.44
C GLY A 170 -14.22 7.70 10.99
N ALA A 171 -13.80 8.72 10.25
CA ALA A 171 -13.47 8.61 8.83
C ALA A 171 -12.41 7.54 8.53
N TYR A 172 -11.39 7.39 9.39
CA TYR A 172 -10.36 6.37 9.17
C TYR A 172 -10.93 4.95 9.14
N ALA A 173 -11.75 4.59 10.14
CA ALA A 173 -12.37 3.26 10.16
C ALA A 173 -13.24 3.06 8.91
N VAL A 174 -14.11 4.02 8.58
CA VAL A 174 -14.98 3.95 7.40
C VAL A 174 -14.16 3.81 6.12
N SER A 175 -13.07 4.57 5.97
CA SER A 175 -12.19 4.46 4.80
C SER A 175 -11.54 3.07 4.70
N LYS A 176 -11.17 2.45 5.83
CA LYS A 176 -10.59 1.11 5.81
C LYS A 176 -11.63 0.01 5.55
N PHE A 177 -12.90 0.20 5.96
CA PHE A 177 -14.01 -0.65 5.49
C PHE A 177 -14.21 -0.52 3.97
N ALA A 178 -14.16 0.71 3.44
CA ALA A 178 -14.24 0.94 2.00
C ALA A 178 -13.08 0.27 1.26
N THR A 179 -11.85 0.35 1.78
CA THR A 179 -10.68 -0.35 1.24
C THR A 179 -10.89 -1.88 1.19
N GLU A 180 -11.43 -2.48 2.27
CA GLU A 180 -11.73 -3.93 2.28
C GLU A 180 -12.82 -4.30 1.27
N GLY A 181 -13.86 -3.47 1.13
CA GLY A 181 -14.91 -3.65 0.13
C GLY A 181 -14.37 -3.52 -1.29
N PHE A 182 -13.57 -2.49 -1.57
CA PHE A 182 -12.95 -2.28 -2.88
C PHE A 182 -12.04 -3.45 -3.26
N MET A 183 -11.21 -3.92 -2.35
CA MET A 183 -10.37 -5.10 -2.55
C MET A 183 -11.19 -6.31 -3.00
N GLN A 184 -12.33 -6.59 -2.35
CA GLN A 184 -13.18 -7.74 -2.65
C GLN A 184 -13.85 -7.61 -4.03
N VAL A 185 -14.39 -6.42 -4.35
CA VAL A 185 -15.01 -6.14 -5.66
C VAL A 185 -13.99 -6.34 -6.78
N LEU A 186 -12.84 -5.68 -6.67
CA LEU A 186 -11.79 -5.76 -7.70
C LEU A 186 -11.25 -7.18 -7.86
N ALA A 187 -11.02 -7.89 -6.76
CA ALA A 187 -10.58 -9.30 -6.81
C ALA A 187 -11.62 -10.20 -7.50
N SER A 188 -12.91 -9.96 -7.26
CA SER A 188 -13.99 -10.73 -7.90
C SER A 188 -14.07 -10.46 -9.40
N GLU A 189 -13.92 -9.22 -9.83
CA GLU A 189 -13.92 -8.83 -11.24
C GLU A 189 -12.73 -9.44 -12.01
N LEU A 190 -11.55 -9.48 -11.38
CA LEU A 190 -10.32 -9.92 -12.03
C LEU A 190 -10.08 -11.43 -11.96
N LYS A 191 -10.80 -12.16 -11.12
CA LYS A 191 -10.54 -13.57 -10.79
C LYS A 191 -10.42 -14.49 -12.00
N ASN A 192 -11.25 -14.28 -13.03
CA ASN A 192 -11.30 -15.15 -14.21
C ASN A 192 -10.85 -14.44 -15.50
N THR A 193 -10.49 -13.17 -15.42
CA THR A 193 -10.18 -12.31 -16.57
C THR A 193 -8.73 -11.82 -16.57
N SER A 194 -8.03 -11.97 -15.45
CA SER A 194 -6.69 -11.43 -15.28
C SER A 194 -5.84 -12.32 -14.36
N LYS A 195 -4.51 -12.13 -14.44
CA LYS A 195 -3.55 -12.72 -13.50
C LYS A 195 -3.16 -11.75 -12.37
N VAL A 196 -3.84 -10.61 -12.28
CA VAL A 196 -3.65 -9.64 -11.20
C VAL A 196 -4.30 -10.18 -9.93
N ARG A 197 -3.51 -10.30 -8.88
CA ARG A 197 -3.96 -10.69 -7.54
C ARG A 197 -4.26 -9.44 -6.72
N VAL A 198 -5.33 -9.46 -5.97
CA VAL A 198 -5.78 -8.32 -5.17
C VAL A 198 -6.06 -8.79 -3.75
N ASN A 199 -5.31 -8.28 -2.78
CA ASN A 199 -5.44 -8.68 -1.38
C ASN A 199 -5.32 -7.48 -0.44
N SER A 200 -5.86 -7.58 0.77
CA SER A 200 -5.65 -6.60 1.83
C SER A 200 -4.74 -7.15 2.93
N LEU A 201 -3.98 -6.26 3.56
CA LEU A 201 -3.07 -6.60 4.65
C LEU A 201 -3.24 -5.63 5.81
N ASP A 202 -3.66 -6.14 6.98
CA ASP A 202 -3.62 -5.40 8.24
C ASP A 202 -2.21 -5.56 8.87
N PRO A 203 -1.41 -4.49 8.95
CA PRO A 203 -0.08 -4.53 9.57
C PRO A 203 -0.13 -4.75 11.08
N ARG A 204 -1.32 -4.69 11.69
CA ARG A 204 -1.53 -4.72 13.13
C ARG A 204 -0.87 -3.50 13.81
N ALA A 205 -0.71 -3.54 15.12
CA ALA A 205 0.04 -2.51 15.83
C ALA A 205 1.52 -2.54 15.41
N THR A 206 1.94 -1.52 14.67
CA THR A 206 3.31 -1.37 14.14
C THR A 206 3.84 -0.01 14.52
N ASN A 207 5.10 0.08 14.96
CA ASN A 207 5.74 1.32 15.39
C ASN A 207 5.96 2.27 14.21
N THR A 208 5.03 3.18 14.00
CA THR A 208 5.05 4.20 12.94
C THR A 208 4.65 5.56 13.50
N GLY A 209 4.89 6.63 12.75
CA GLY A 209 4.38 7.97 13.08
C GLY A 209 2.87 8.01 13.27
N MET A 210 2.13 7.34 12.38
CA MET A 210 0.66 7.22 12.48
C MET A 210 0.23 6.49 13.76
N ARG A 211 0.92 5.41 14.16
CA ARG A 211 0.62 4.68 15.39
C ARG A 211 0.83 5.56 16.61
N ARG A 212 1.94 6.31 16.67
CA ARG A 212 2.21 7.24 17.76
C ARG A 212 1.16 8.35 17.86
N ALA A 213 0.72 8.88 16.72
CA ALA A 213 -0.36 9.87 16.68
C ALA A 213 -1.70 9.27 17.14
N ALA A 214 -1.99 8.03 16.78
CA ALA A 214 -3.22 7.33 17.19
C ALA A 214 -3.24 6.94 18.67
N PHE A 215 -2.08 6.66 19.26
CA PHE A 215 -1.93 6.18 20.65
C PHE A 215 -0.75 6.90 21.35
N PRO A 216 -0.89 8.20 21.67
CA PRO A 216 0.22 8.98 22.21
C PRO A 216 0.72 8.50 23.60
N GLY A 217 -0.12 7.79 24.35
CA GLY A 217 0.27 7.19 25.64
C GLY A 217 0.86 5.78 25.56
N GLU A 218 0.99 5.20 24.35
CA GLU A 218 1.56 3.86 24.17
C GLU A 218 3.10 3.94 24.09
N ASN A 219 3.78 2.99 24.69
CA ASN A 219 5.23 2.85 24.49
C ASN A 219 5.49 2.35 23.06
N PRO A 220 6.11 3.17 22.17
CA PRO A 220 6.34 2.77 20.78
C PRO A 220 7.19 1.50 20.64
N ALA A 221 8.13 1.27 21.58
CA ALA A 221 9.01 0.10 21.58
C ALA A 221 8.28 -1.22 21.90
N ALA A 222 7.06 -1.17 22.43
CA ALA A 222 6.23 -2.35 22.64
C ALA A 222 5.65 -2.92 21.34
N ASN A 223 5.68 -2.15 20.26
CA ASN A 223 5.18 -2.59 18.96
C ASN A 223 6.33 -2.99 18.04
N PRO A 224 6.13 -4.01 17.19
CA PRO A 224 7.06 -4.35 16.12
C PRO A 224 7.40 -3.16 15.25
N THR A 225 8.60 -3.15 14.73
CA THR A 225 9.02 -2.18 13.71
C THR A 225 8.36 -2.51 12.37
N PRO A 226 8.32 -1.56 11.41
CA PRO A 226 7.91 -1.88 10.05
C PRO A 226 8.71 -3.03 9.42
N GLN A 227 10.00 -3.18 9.75
CA GLN A 227 10.84 -4.26 9.24
C GLN A 227 10.34 -5.65 9.68
N ASP A 228 9.82 -5.79 10.90
CA ASP A 228 9.37 -7.07 11.47
C ASP A 228 8.14 -7.65 10.76
N ILE A 229 7.45 -6.84 9.95
CA ILE A 229 6.25 -7.24 9.23
C ILE A 229 6.45 -7.37 7.71
N MET A 230 7.67 -7.12 7.21
CA MET A 230 7.93 -7.09 5.75
C MET A 230 7.77 -8.45 5.09
N SER A 231 7.94 -9.55 5.79
CA SER A 231 7.70 -10.90 5.24
C SER A 231 6.29 -11.02 4.63
N ALA A 232 5.27 -10.43 5.26
CA ALA A 232 3.91 -10.46 4.74
C ALA A 232 3.75 -9.63 3.45
N TYR A 233 4.36 -8.45 3.39
CA TYR A 233 4.36 -7.61 2.19
C TYR A 233 5.12 -8.27 1.04
N LEU A 234 6.26 -8.92 1.32
CA LEU A 234 7.04 -9.65 0.32
C LEU A 234 6.31 -10.89 -0.19
N PHE A 235 5.68 -11.67 0.70
CA PHE A 235 4.87 -12.82 0.32
C PHE A 235 3.75 -12.43 -0.65
N LEU A 236 2.97 -11.41 -0.30
CA LEU A 236 1.85 -10.98 -1.12
C LEU A 236 2.27 -10.30 -2.43
N MET A 237 3.39 -9.57 -2.44
CA MET A 237 3.89 -8.91 -3.64
C MET A 237 4.56 -9.89 -4.60
N GLY A 238 5.26 -10.87 -4.09
CA GLY A 238 5.98 -11.87 -4.87
C GLY A 238 5.10 -13.00 -5.41
N ASP A 239 5.69 -13.84 -6.26
CA ASP A 239 5.02 -14.97 -6.90
C ASP A 239 4.73 -16.12 -5.92
N ASP A 240 5.29 -16.09 -4.71
CA ASP A 240 5.05 -17.10 -3.66
C ASP A 240 3.58 -17.11 -3.17
N SER A 241 2.82 -16.06 -3.48
CA SER A 241 1.36 -15.99 -3.27
C SER A 241 0.56 -16.18 -4.56
N ALA A 242 1.12 -16.85 -5.58
CA ALA A 242 0.41 -17.14 -6.82
C ALA A 242 -0.93 -17.84 -6.56
N GLY A 243 -1.99 -17.42 -7.25
CA GLY A 243 -3.34 -17.95 -7.08
C GLY A 243 -4.10 -17.45 -5.84
N ILE A 244 -3.48 -16.63 -4.97
CA ILE A 244 -4.13 -16.06 -3.79
C ILE A 244 -4.65 -14.67 -4.13
N THR A 245 -5.97 -14.51 -4.22
CA THR A 245 -6.67 -13.26 -4.50
C THR A 245 -7.97 -13.15 -3.71
N GLY A 246 -8.42 -11.93 -3.42
CA GLY A 246 -9.67 -11.65 -2.69
C GLY A 246 -9.61 -11.98 -1.21
N ARG A 247 -8.41 -12.04 -0.63
CA ARG A 247 -8.23 -12.40 0.78
C ARG A 247 -7.75 -11.23 1.62
N ALA A 248 -8.20 -11.22 2.85
CA ALA A 248 -7.73 -10.32 3.89
C ALA A 248 -6.69 -11.02 4.75
N PHE A 249 -5.53 -10.39 4.93
CA PHE A 249 -4.44 -10.93 5.73
C PHE A 249 -4.18 -10.09 6.97
N ASN A 250 -3.62 -10.73 7.99
CA ASN A 250 -2.86 -10.05 9.04
C ASN A 250 -1.36 -10.30 8.81
N ALA A 251 -0.54 -9.31 9.11
CA ALA A 251 0.91 -9.44 8.96
C ALA A 251 1.54 -10.40 9.99
N ARG A 252 0.80 -10.69 11.07
CA ARG A 252 1.19 -11.58 12.17
C ARG A 252 -0.02 -11.98 13.02
#